data_641f701675c5747356a807e856cc219f
#
_entry.id   641f701675c5747356a807e856cc219f
#
_cell.length_a   1.000
_cell.length_b   1.000
_cell.length_c   1.000
_cell.angle_alpha   90.00
_cell.angle_beta   90.00
_cell.angle_gamma   90.00
#
_symmetry.space_group_name_H-M   'P 1'
#
loop_
_entity.id
_entity.type
_entity.pdbx_description
1 polymer ?
#
loop_
_entity_poly.entity_id
_entity_poly.type
_entity_poly.pdbx_seq_one_letter_code
_entity_poly.pdbx_strand_id
1 'polypeptide(L)' 'MKRYSKTVAQQRRYYEVKNIHEYMASTYINGNISQFKELYKELCTEARKEFISYLFDEVIPAWRLEIIQATI' A
#
# COMPACT_ATOMS: atom_id res chain seq x y z
N MET A 1 -4.83 14.19 13.85
CA MET A 1 -4.52 14.12 13.12
C MET A 1 -4.76 13.60 12.14
N LYS A 2 -4.95 13.64 11.28
CA LYS A 2 -5.17 13.18 10.45
C LYS A 2 -4.38 12.47 9.73
N ARG A 3 -3.81 11.69 9.85
CA ARG A 3 -2.93 10.87 9.34
C ARG A 3 -3.42 9.94 8.35
N TYR A 4 -4.65 9.88 8.06
CA TYR A 4 -5.25 9.02 7.06
C TYR A 4 -5.45 9.73 5.73
N SER A 5 -4.70 10.80 5.50
CA SER A 5 -4.87 11.62 4.30
C SER A 5 -3.61 11.76 3.47
N LYS A 6 -2.66 10.86 3.65
CA LYS A 6 -1.42 10.95 2.91
C LYS A 6 -1.61 10.59 1.44
N THR A 7 -1.06 11.42 0.56
CA THR A 7 -1.00 11.08 -0.85
C THR A 7 0.15 10.11 -1.09
N VAL A 8 0.16 9.51 -2.29
CA VAL A 8 1.26 8.62 -2.66
C VAL A 8 2.60 9.33 -2.55
N ALA A 9 2.67 10.57 -3.03
CA ALA A 9 3.92 11.32 -3.00
C ALA A 9 4.37 11.60 -1.57
N GLN A 10 3.42 11.94 -0.69
CA GLN A 10 3.76 12.23 0.69
C GLN A 10 4.27 10.98 1.41
N GLN A 11 3.63 9.85 1.20
CA GLN A 11 4.06 8.63 1.87
C GLN A 11 5.39 8.14 1.31
N ARG A 12 5.57 8.26 0.01
CA ARG A 12 6.84 7.89 -0.61
C ARG A 12 8.00 8.69 0.00
N ARG A 13 7.76 9.98 0.21
CA ARG A 13 8.79 10.85 0.77
C ARG A 13 9.03 10.53 2.25
N TYR A 14 7.96 10.26 2.97
CA TYR A 14 8.08 9.95 4.39
C TYR A 14 8.90 8.69 4.64
N TYR A 15 8.68 7.65 3.84
CA TYR A 15 9.40 6.40 4.00
C TYR A 15 10.67 6.33 3.16
N GLU A 16 10.94 7.38 2.40
CA GLU A 16 12.17 7.49 1.60
C GLU A 16 12.34 6.32 0.64
N VAL A 17 11.27 5.98 -0.07
CA VAL A 17 11.30 4.92 -1.07
C VAL A 17 10.95 5.51 -2.43
N LYS A 18 11.39 4.83 -3.48
CA LYS A 18 11.10 5.30 -4.83
C LYS A 18 9.68 4.98 -5.26
N ASN A 19 9.19 3.83 -4.85
CA ASN A 19 7.86 3.38 -5.23
C ASN A 19 7.15 2.85 -3.99
N ILE A 20 6.20 3.64 -3.50
CA ILE A 20 5.50 3.26 -2.27
C ILE A 20 4.64 2.02 -2.47
N HIS A 21 4.08 1.84 -3.68
CA HIS A 21 3.24 0.67 -3.93
C HIS A 21 4.07 -0.62 -3.85
N GLU A 22 5.25 -0.59 -4.44
CA GLU A 22 6.14 -1.74 -4.39
C GLU A 22 6.58 -2.01 -2.95
N TYR A 23 6.88 -0.95 -2.22
CA TYR A 23 7.27 -1.08 -0.82
C TYR A 23 6.17 -1.73 0.00
N MET A 24 4.92 -1.31 -0.21
CA MET A 24 3.80 -1.86 0.52
C MET A 24 3.56 -3.33 0.18
N ALA A 25 3.62 -3.66 -1.10
CA ALA A 25 3.43 -5.04 -1.51
C ALA A 25 4.53 -5.94 -0.94
N SER A 26 5.78 -5.45 -0.96
CA SER A 26 6.89 -6.19 -0.39
C SER A 26 6.72 -6.40 1.11
N THR A 27 6.22 -5.37 1.79
CA THR A 27 5.99 -5.46 3.22
C THR A 27 5.02 -6.60 3.54
N TYR A 28 3.96 -6.70 2.76
CA TYR A 28 3.01 -7.79 2.94
C TYR A 28 3.65 -9.15 2.64
N ILE A 29 4.33 -9.24 1.50
CA ILE A 29 4.92 -10.50 1.06
C ILE A 29 5.97 -11.00 2.05
N ASN A 30 6.69 -10.09 2.69
CA ASN A 30 7.69 -10.45 3.67
C ASN A 30 7.09 -10.82 5.03
N GLY A 31 5.78 -10.83 5.14
CA GLY A 31 5.11 -11.26 6.36
C GLY A 31 4.81 -10.16 7.36
N ASN A 32 5.13 -8.92 7.05
CA ASN A 32 4.89 -7.79 7.95
C ASN A 32 3.49 -7.23 7.72
N ILE A 33 2.49 -8.06 7.98
CA ILE A 33 1.12 -7.74 7.65
C ILE A 33 0.58 -6.57 8.47
N SER A 34 0.93 -6.52 9.74
CA SER A 34 0.49 -5.41 10.59
C SER A 34 1.02 -4.08 10.07
N GLN A 35 2.29 -4.05 9.66
CA GLN A 35 2.86 -2.84 9.12
C GLN A 35 2.21 -2.47 7.79
N PHE A 36 1.91 -3.47 6.97
CA PHE A 36 1.21 -3.20 5.71
C PHE A 36 -0.13 -2.52 5.97
N LYS A 37 -0.88 -3.02 6.94
CA LYS A 37 -2.18 -2.45 7.24
C LYS A 37 -2.06 -1.00 7.73
N GLU A 38 -1.03 -0.71 8.50
CA GLU A 38 -0.80 0.67 8.93
C GLU A 38 -0.49 1.57 7.75
N LEU A 39 0.36 1.10 6.83
CA LEU A 39 0.69 1.88 5.65
C LEU A 39 -0.56 2.19 4.84
N TYR A 40 -1.42 1.19 4.65
CA TYR A 40 -2.62 1.39 3.87
C TYR A 40 -3.58 2.38 4.54
N LYS A 41 -3.70 2.29 5.85
CA LYS A 41 -4.57 3.18 6.59
C LYS A 41 -4.17 4.64 6.45
N GLU A 42 -2.87 4.89 6.34
CA GLU A 42 -2.38 6.26 6.26
C GLU A 42 -2.67 6.93 4.92
N LEU A 43 -3.02 6.14 3.91
CA LEU A 43 -3.27 6.68 2.59
C LEU A 43 -4.65 7.35 2.50
N CYS A 44 -4.73 8.42 1.71
CA CYS A 44 -6.02 9.03 1.40
C CYS A 44 -6.76 8.15 0.41
N THR A 45 -8.02 8.46 0.14
CA THR A 45 -8.85 7.63 -0.73
C THR A 45 -8.27 7.49 -2.13
N GLU A 46 -7.77 8.59 -2.69
CA GLU A 46 -7.20 8.54 -4.03
C GLU A 46 -5.96 7.63 -4.07
N ALA A 47 -5.12 7.75 -3.05
CA ALA A 47 -3.91 6.93 -2.99
C ALA A 47 -4.25 5.46 -2.84
N ARG A 48 -5.32 5.15 -2.11
CA ARG A 48 -5.75 3.76 -1.96
C ARG A 48 -6.21 3.19 -3.28
N LYS A 49 -6.92 3.99 -4.07
CA LYS A 49 -7.35 3.54 -5.39
C LYS A 49 -6.14 3.27 -6.30
N GLU A 50 -5.14 4.14 -6.23
CA GLU A 50 -3.94 3.95 -7.01
C GLU A 50 -3.21 2.67 -6.61
N PHE A 51 -3.17 2.38 -5.31
CA PHE A 51 -2.52 1.16 -4.84
C PHE A 51 -3.25 -0.07 -5.37
N ILE A 52 -4.57 -0.07 -5.32
CA ILE A 52 -5.34 -1.20 -5.82
C ILE A 52 -5.10 -1.40 -7.32
N SER A 53 -5.06 -0.29 -8.08
CA SER A 53 -4.75 -0.38 -9.50
C SER A 53 -3.37 -0.99 -9.72
N TYR A 54 -2.39 -0.59 -8.90
CA TYR A 54 -1.06 -1.15 -8.99
C TYR A 54 -1.08 -2.66 -8.79
N LEU A 55 -1.88 -3.13 -7.84
CA LEU A 55 -1.97 -4.57 -7.60
C LEU A 55 -2.45 -5.33 -8.83
N PHE A 56 -3.42 -4.76 -9.55
CA PHE A 56 -3.92 -5.42 -10.75
C PHE A 56 -2.93 -5.36 -11.90
N ASP A 57 -2.11 -4.31 -11.95
CA ASP A 57 -1.17 -4.14 -13.06
C ASP A 57 0.15 -4.85 -12.86
N GLU A 58 0.64 -4.89 -11.63
CA GLU A 58 2.02 -5.32 -11.37
C GLU A 58 2.17 -6.56 -10.50
N VAL A 59 1.13 -6.95 -9.80
CA VAL A 59 1.23 -8.06 -8.85
C VAL A 59 0.50 -9.29 -9.38
N ILE A 60 1.14 -10.45 -9.26
CA ILE A 60 0.53 -11.68 -9.77
C ILE A 60 -0.78 -11.96 -9.02
N PRO A 61 -1.73 -12.63 -9.68
CA PRO A 61 -3.07 -12.81 -9.11
C PRO A 61 -3.11 -13.47 -7.74
N ALA A 62 -2.21 -14.40 -7.48
CA ALA A 62 -2.21 -15.10 -6.19
C ALA A 62 -2.01 -14.13 -5.02
N TRP A 63 -0.99 -13.26 -5.14
CA TRP A 63 -0.74 -12.28 -4.10
C TRP A 63 -1.75 -11.15 -4.09
N ARG A 64 -2.23 -10.80 -5.27
CA ARG A 64 -3.20 -9.71 -5.41
C ARG A 64 -4.42 -9.91 -4.53
N LEU A 65 -5.02 -11.10 -4.58
CA LEU A 65 -6.20 -11.39 -3.78
C LEU A 65 -5.93 -11.32 -2.30
N GLU A 66 -4.79 -11.88 -1.87
CA GLU A 66 -4.45 -11.86 -0.45
C GLU A 66 -4.24 -10.44 0.06
N ILE A 67 -3.55 -9.64 -0.74
CA ILE A 67 -3.26 -8.27 -0.32
C ILE A 67 -4.56 -7.45 -0.24
N ILE A 68 -5.44 -7.63 -1.22
CA ILE A 68 -6.71 -6.91 -1.21
C ILE A 68 -7.53 -7.30 0.01
N GLN A 69 -7.55 -8.57 0.36
CA GLN A 69 -8.28 -9.01 1.55
C GLN A 69 -7.72 -8.37 2.82
N ALA A 70 -6.44 -8.12 2.85
CA ALA A 70 -5.82 -7.51 4.02
C ALA A 70 -6.19 -6.03 4.17
N THR A 71 -6.75 -5.41 3.13
CA THR A 71 -7.15 -4.00 3.19
C THR A 71 -8.59 -3.80 3.64
N ILE A 72 -9.33 -4.89 3.78
CA ILE A 72 -10.76 -4.82 4.17
C ILE A 72 -10.95 -4.85 5.71
#